data_6be56d723af7ab8ddeb38aea335c5f79
#
_entry.id   6be56d723af7ab8ddeb38aea335c5f79
#
_cell.length_a   1.000
_cell.length_b   1.000
_cell.length_c   1.000
_cell.angle_alpha   90.00
_cell.angle_beta   90.00
_cell.angle_gamma   90.00
#
_symmetry.space_group_name_H-M   'P 1'
#
loop_
_entity.id
_entity.type
_entity.pdbx_description
1 polymer ?
#
loop_
_entity_poly.entity_id
_entity_poly.type
_entity_poly.pdbx_seq_one_letter_code
_entity_poly.pdbx_strand_id
1 'polypeptide(L)'
;MKYARFARGGRLTPLDIDDKLDQAPPLRDPNRVLSEIAASDAPDSYLQSLHPKHEQFARLRLALLKARGKNTDGMPDDADAKPASDKDIKRIIINMERWRWLPEDLGSVYVWNNSPEFMLYVVKDGKTIYADKTLVGTSKYATPVFDADMTSIIFNPDWIAPETVLVENLLLPLRDGNYSILKVHKLSVSYNGKPVDPRSIDWGRVNIKAFTFTQKSGPDNVLGKVKFWFPNPHTVYMHDTLAYRKKYFGSRCALSDMIACAWRSRKILPPCFSPKAKAGRQIRLRSSGTTASTAPSRSAGRSRFT
;
A
#
# COMPACT_ATOMS: atom_id res chain seq x y z
N MET A 1 -29.88 6.04 -10.93
CA MET A 1 -28.58 6.74 -10.77
C MET A 1 -27.92 6.52 -9.42
N LYS A 2 -28.59 6.74 -8.28
CA LYS A 2 -28.00 6.57 -6.94
C LYS A 2 -27.43 5.16 -6.70
N TYR A 3 -28.16 4.11 -7.12
CA TYR A 3 -27.67 2.73 -7.02
C TYR A 3 -26.41 2.51 -7.86
N ALA A 4 -26.41 2.92 -9.12
CA ALA A 4 -25.26 2.74 -10.02
C ALA A 4 -23.99 3.39 -9.47
N ARG A 5 -24.11 4.63 -8.94
CA ARG A 5 -22.99 5.30 -8.26
C ARG A 5 -22.48 4.47 -7.08
N PHE A 6 -23.37 4.02 -6.21
CA PHE A 6 -22.99 3.26 -5.02
C PHE A 6 -22.43 1.87 -5.34
N ALA A 7 -22.97 1.22 -6.35
CA ALA A 7 -22.49 -0.09 -6.79
C ALA A 7 -21.03 0.00 -7.26
N ARG A 8 -20.70 1.04 -8.05
CA ARG A 8 -19.38 1.16 -8.66
C ARG A 8 -18.36 1.86 -7.76
N GLY A 9 -18.70 3.00 -7.18
CA GLY A 9 -17.75 3.88 -6.48
C GLY A 9 -17.93 3.96 -4.97
N GLY A 10 -18.94 3.26 -4.42
CA GLY A 10 -19.24 3.32 -3.00
C GLY A 10 -20.11 4.53 -2.62
N ARG A 11 -20.35 4.66 -1.32
CA ARG A 11 -21.19 5.70 -0.72
C ARG A 11 -20.41 6.88 -0.19
N LEU A 12 -19.13 6.67 0.09
CA LEU A 12 -18.26 7.62 0.77
C LEU A 12 -17.15 8.04 -0.17
N THR A 13 -16.69 9.27 -0.01
CA THR A 13 -15.47 9.78 -0.63
C THR A 13 -14.31 9.48 0.33
N PRO A 14 -13.28 8.73 -0.09
CA PRO A 14 -12.21 8.32 0.83
C PRO A 14 -11.52 9.50 1.53
N LEU A 15 -11.17 10.55 0.80
CA LEU A 15 -10.50 11.75 1.33
C LEU A 15 -11.36 12.55 2.33
N ASP A 16 -12.70 12.44 2.27
CA ASP A 16 -13.60 13.07 3.25
C ASP A 16 -13.54 12.38 4.62
N ILE A 17 -12.98 11.16 4.67
CA ILE A 17 -12.86 10.34 5.89
C ILE A 17 -11.49 10.55 6.53
N ASP A 18 -10.42 10.47 5.72
CA ASP A 18 -9.03 10.59 6.19
C ASP A 18 -8.15 10.99 5.00
N ASP A 19 -7.27 11.96 5.19
CA ASP A 19 -6.31 12.46 4.19
C ASP A 19 -5.33 11.38 3.69
N LYS A 20 -5.20 10.29 4.43
CA LYS A 20 -4.39 9.12 4.06
C LYS A 20 -5.14 8.06 3.25
N LEU A 21 -6.42 8.24 3.02
CA LEU A 21 -7.23 7.40 2.12
C LEU A 21 -7.27 8.02 0.73
N ASP A 22 -6.11 8.13 0.09
CA ASP A 22 -5.95 8.77 -1.22
C ASP A 22 -6.31 7.79 -2.36
N GLN A 23 -7.61 7.49 -2.46
CA GLN A 23 -8.18 6.65 -3.50
C GLN A 23 -9.29 7.40 -4.22
N ALA A 24 -9.26 7.36 -5.55
CA ALA A 24 -10.32 7.93 -6.39
C ALA A 24 -11.32 6.83 -6.79
N PRO A 25 -12.56 6.84 -6.25
CA PRO A 25 -13.56 5.87 -6.65
C PRO A 25 -13.80 5.91 -8.17
N PRO A 26 -13.76 4.76 -8.87
CA PRO A 26 -13.89 4.71 -10.33
C PRO A 26 -15.34 4.87 -10.76
N LEU A 27 -15.87 6.07 -10.64
CA LEU A 27 -17.24 6.42 -11.02
C LEU A 27 -17.41 6.37 -12.55
N ARG A 28 -18.60 5.94 -13.00
CA ARG A 28 -18.98 6.00 -14.41
C ARG A 28 -19.76 7.27 -14.69
N ASP A 29 -19.63 7.75 -15.93
CA ASP A 29 -20.41 8.89 -16.40
C ASP A 29 -21.92 8.61 -16.28
N PRO A 30 -22.71 9.50 -15.65
CA PRO A 30 -24.13 9.31 -15.44
C PRO A 30 -24.94 9.14 -16.73
N ASN A 31 -24.63 9.89 -17.78
CA ASN A 31 -25.36 9.84 -19.05
C ASN A 31 -25.10 8.50 -19.76
N ARG A 32 -23.84 8.04 -19.70
CA ARG A 32 -23.48 6.74 -20.22
C ARG A 32 -24.23 5.61 -19.51
N VAL A 33 -24.31 5.66 -18.18
CA VAL A 33 -25.06 4.65 -17.39
C VAL A 33 -26.54 4.65 -17.76
N LEU A 34 -27.16 5.82 -17.95
CA LEU A 34 -28.56 5.92 -18.37
C LEU A 34 -28.78 5.35 -19.76
N SER A 35 -27.90 5.67 -20.71
CA SER A 35 -27.96 5.14 -22.08
C SER A 35 -27.79 3.62 -22.12
N GLU A 36 -26.84 3.10 -21.36
CA GLU A 36 -26.58 1.65 -21.28
C GLU A 36 -27.75 0.89 -20.61
N ILE A 37 -28.40 1.46 -19.59
CA ILE A 37 -29.61 0.89 -18.98
C ILE A 37 -30.78 0.88 -19.99
N ALA A 38 -30.97 2.00 -20.68
CA ALA A 38 -32.07 2.12 -21.64
C ALA A 38 -31.93 1.17 -22.86
N ALA A 39 -30.68 0.88 -23.24
CA ALA A 39 -30.39 -0.03 -24.34
C ALA A 39 -30.27 -1.52 -23.91
N SER A 40 -30.38 -1.82 -22.62
CA SER A 40 -30.17 -3.17 -22.10
C SER A 40 -31.49 -3.97 -22.06
N ASP A 41 -31.47 -5.18 -22.60
CA ASP A 41 -32.58 -6.15 -22.46
C ASP A 41 -32.70 -6.70 -21.03
N ALA A 42 -31.66 -6.52 -20.20
CA ALA A 42 -31.58 -6.97 -18.80
C ALA A 42 -31.05 -5.88 -17.89
N PRO A 43 -31.80 -4.80 -17.62
CA PRO A 43 -31.33 -3.64 -16.81
C PRO A 43 -30.80 -4.01 -15.42
N ASP A 44 -31.44 -4.99 -14.77
CA ASP A 44 -31.01 -5.47 -13.45
C ASP A 44 -29.62 -6.14 -13.50
N SER A 45 -29.37 -6.94 -14.51
CA SER A 45 -28.06 -7.58 -14.73
C SER A 45 -26.98 -6.54 -15.02
N TYR A 46 -27.32 -5.51 -15.81
CA TYR A 46 -26.42 -4.39 -16.04
C TYR A 46 -26.06 -3.68 -14.71
N LEU A 47 -27.06 -3.33 -13.89
CA LEU A 47 -26.84 -2.69 -12.61
C LEU A 47 -25.98 -3.54 -11.66
N GLN A 48 -26.20 -4.86 -11.64
CA GLN A 48 -25.39 -5.79 -10.87
C GLN A 48 -23.95 -5.85 -11.38
N SER A 49 -23.73 -5.74 -12.69
CA SER A 49 -22.40 -5.75 -13.30
C SER A 49 -21.54 -4.55 -12.92
N LEU A 50 -22.12 -3.48 -12.38
CA LEU A 50 -21.42 -2.29 -11.90
C LEU A 50 -20.64 -2.54 -10.59
N HIS A 51 -20.94 -3.61 -9.85
CA HIS A 51 -20.16 -3.94 -8.65
C HIS A 51 -18.73 -4.37 -9.01
N PRO A 52 -17.78 -4.21 -8.07
CA PRO A 52 -16.42 -4.70 -8.26
C PRO A 52 -16.40 -6.17 -8.69
N LYS A 53 -15.59 -6.47 -9.72
CA LYS A 53 -15.44 -7.84 -10.25
C LYS A 53 -14.37 -8.65 -9.51
N HIS A 54 -13.74 -8.06 -8.50
CA HIS A 54 -12.72 -8.73 -7.70
C HIS A 54 -13.28 -9.90 -6.91
N GLU A 55 -12.60 -11.03 -6.93
CA GLU A 55 -13.01 -12.24 -6.20
C GLU A 55 -13.25 -11.94 -4.71
N GLN A 56 -12.39 -11.12 -4.12
CA GLN A 56 -12.49 -10.74 -2.70
C GLN A 56 -13.78 -9.97 -2.39
N PHE A 57 -14.26 -9.12 -3.31
CA PHE A 57 -15.54 -8.44 -3.14
C PHE A 57 -16.71 -9.45 -3.18
N ALA A 58 -16.65 -10.40 -4.10
CA ALA A 58 -17.66 -11.47 -4.19
C ALA A 58 -17.69 -12.31 -2.91
N ARG A 59 -16.53 -12.68 -2.38
CA ARG A 59 -16.39 -13.41 -1.10
C ARG A 59 -16.96 -12.62 0.08
N LEU A 60 -16.66 -11.31 0.18
CA LEU A 60 -17.24 -10.45 1.22
C LEU A 60 -18.76 -10.34 1.10
N ARG A 61 -19.29 -10.26 -0.13
CA ARG A 61 -20.75 -10.25 -0.36
C ARG A 61 -21.39 -11.53 0.16
N LEU A 62 -20.83 -12.70 -0.15
CA LEU A 62 -21.34 -13.99 0.34
C LEU A 62 -21.24 -14.06 1.87
N ALA A 63 -20.12 -13.64 2.46
CA ALA A 63 -19.95 -13.58 3.90
C ALA A 63 -21.00 -12.66 4.57
N LEU A 64 -21.33 -11.53 3.95
CA LEU A 64 -22.37 -10.63 4.44
C LEU A 64 -23.76 -11.28 4.41
N LEU A 65 -24.09 -11.99 3.32
CA LEU A 65 -25.38 -12.70 3.20
C LEU A 65 -25.51 -13.78 4.28
N LYS A 66 -24.47 -14.60 4.46
CA LYS A 66 -24.41 -15.62 5.53
C LYS A 66 -24.54 -14.97 6.91
N ALA A 67 -23.80 -13.91 7.20
CA ALA A 67 -23.83 -13.19 8.47
C ALA A 67 -25.23 -12.61 8.79
N ARG A 68 -26.08 -12.39 7.77
CA ARG A 68 -27.45 -11.90 7.90
C ARG A 68 -28.51 -13.02 7.85
N GLY A 69 -28.09 -14.27 7.92
CA GLY A 69 -29.01 -15.44 7.87
C GLY A 69 -29.74 -15.62 6.53
N LYS A 70 -29.17 -15.08 5.44
CA LYS A 70 -29.72 -15.29 4.10
C LYS A 70 -29.12 -16.53 3.46
N ASN A 71 -29.97 -17.32 2.79
CA ASN A 71 -29.53 -18.53 2.10
C ASN A 71 -28.46 -18.20 1.05
N THR A 72 -27.39 -18.96 1.04
CA THR A 72 -26.26 -18.83 0.12
C THR A 72 -26.04 -20.18 -0.55
N ASP A 73 -26.88 -20.50 -1.55
CA ASP A 73 -26.79 -21.76 -2.28
C ASP A 73 -25.36 -21.97 -2.80
N GLY A 74 -24.78 -23.11 -2.45
CA GLY A 74 -23.45 -23.53 -2.87
C GLY A 74 -22.28 -23.22 -1.92
N MET A 75 -22.51 -22.63 -0.75
CA MET A 75 -21.46 -22.56 0.29
C MET A 75 -21.58 -23.70 1.29
N PRO A 76 -20.48 -24.33 1.72
CA PRO A 76 -20.52 -25.29 2.80
C PRO A 76 -21.08 -24.62 4.06
N ASP A 77 -22.10 -25.22 4.64
CA ASP A 77 -22.56 -24.84 5.98
C ASP A 77 -21.50 -25.28 6.98
N ASP A 78 -20.89 -24.31 7.62
CA ASP A 78 -20.08 -24.57 8.80
C ASP A 78 -21.04 -24.57 10.00
N ALA A 79 -21.52 -25.76 10.35
CA ALA A 79 -22.51 -25.95 11.40
C ALA A 79 -22.02 -25.43 12.78
N ASP A 80 -20.70 -25.31 12.96
CA ASP A 80 -20.05 -24.80 14.18
C ASP A 80 -19.77 -23.30 14.15
N ALA A 81 -20.11 -22.60 13.05
CA ALA A 81 -19.85 -21.17 12.92
C ALA A 81 -20.71 -20.37 13.91
N LYS A 82 -20.08 -19.66 14.83
CA LYS A 82 -20.76 -18.70 15.71
C LYS A 82 -21.51 -17.65 14.88
N PRO A 83 -22.72 -17.25 15.31
CA PRO A 83 -23.41 -16.13 14.68
C PRO A 83 -22.51 -14.90 14.59
N ALA A 84 -22.51 -14.24 13.42
CA ALA A 84 -21.70 -13.04 13.23
C ALA A 84 -22.26 -11.91 14.10
N SER A 85 -21.37 -11.27 14.86
CA SER A 85 -21.71 -10.08 15.65
C SER A 85 -22.01 -8.88 14.73
N ASP A 86 -22.74 -7.89 15.25
CA ASP A 86 -22.93 -6.60 14.56
C ASP A 86 -21.61 -5.93 14.18
N LYS A 87 -20.58 -6.11 15.00
CA LYS A 87 -19.22 -5.62 14.75
C LYS A 87 -18.61 -6.29 13.51
N ASP A 88 -18.81 -7.59 13.34
CA ASP A 88 -18.30 -8.33 12.19
C ASP A 88 -19.07 -7.95 10.93
N ILE A 89 -20.38 -7.81 11.02
CA ILE A 89 -21.22 -7.33 9.90
C ILE A 89 -20.76 -5.92 9.46
N LYS A 90 -20.54 -5.00 10.40
CA LYS A 90 -20.03 -3.66 10.10
C LYS A 90 -18.66 -3.73 9.43
N ARG A 91 -17.76 -4.59 9.92
CA ARG A 91 -16.42 -4.79 9.33
C ARG A 91 -16.50 -5.29 7.89
N ILE A 92 -17.36 -6.26 7.61
CA ILE A 92 -17.60 -6.75 6.23
C ILE A 92 -18.08 -5.61 5.33
N ILE A 93 -19.08 -4.83 5.78
CA ILE A 93 -19.63 -3.70 5.02
C ILE A 93 -18.56 -2.65 4.71
N ILE A 94 -17.73 -2.28 5.70
CA ILE A 94 -16.63 -1.33 5.53
C ILE A 94 -15.62 -1.86 4.50
N ASN A 95 -15.27 -3.14 4.57
CA ASN A 95 -14.34 -3.71 3.60
C ASN A 95 -14.95 -3.78 2.18
N MET A 96 -16.25 -4.08 2.05
CA MET A 96 -16.93 -4.02 0.76
C MET A 96 -16.95 -2.58 0.21
N GLU A 97 -17.10 -1.57 1.07
CA GLU A 97 -17.00 -0.17 0.65
C GLU A 97 -15.61 0.15 0.09
N ARG A 98 -14.54 -0.23 0.81
CA ARG A 98 -13.15 -0.03 0.38
C ARG A 98 -12.82 -0.72 -0.94
N TRP A 99 -13.37 -1.92 -1.18
CA TRP A 99 -13.19 -2.61 -2.46
C TRP A 99 -13.82 -1.86 -3.64
N ARG A 100 -14.82 -1.01 -3.42
CA ARG A 100 -15.43 -0.16 -4.46
C ARG A 100 -14.55 1.02 -4.85
N TRP A 101 -13.59 1.40 -4.03
CA TRP A 101 -12.66 2.50 -4.31
C TRP A 101 -11.51 2.07 -5.21
N LEU A 102 -11.26 0.78 -5.34
CA LEU A 102 -10.20 0.25 -6.18
C LEU A 102 -10.55 0.36 -7.68
N PRO A 103 -9.54 0.49 -8.55
CA PRO A 103 -9.72 0.38 -9.99
C PRO A 103 -10.43 -0.93 -10.36
N GLU A 104 -11.17 -0.90 -11.46
CA GLU A 104 -11.90 -2.07 -11.97
C GLU A 104 -10.95 -3.18 -12.42
N ASP A 105 -9.82 -2.79 -13.01
CA ASP A 105 -8.75 -3.68 -13.41
C ASP A 105 -7.46 -3.32 -12.64
N LEU A 106 -6.88 -4.29 -11.97
CA LEU A 106 -5.61 -4.17 -11.25
C LEU A 106 -4.40 -4.43 -12.16
N GLY A 107 -4.65 -4.81 -13.41
CA GLY A 107 -3.61 -5.19 -14.36
C GLY A 107 -3.16 -6.65 -14.21
N SER A 108 -2.42 -7.14 -15.21
CA SER A 108 -1.90 -8.53 -15.23
C SER A 108 -0.80 -8.77 -14.18
N VAL A 109 -0.11 -7.71 -13.76
CA VAL A 109 0.92 -7.78 -12.70
C VAL A 109 0.73 -6.59 -11.78
N TYR A 110 0.56 -6.85 -10.50
CA TYR A 110 0.49 -5.79 -9.48
C TYR A 110 1.14 -6.23 -8.16
N VAL A 111 1.53 -5.24 -7.39
CA VAL A 111 2.00 -5.42 -6.02
C VAL A 111 0.91 -4.93 -5.07
N TRP A 112 0.52 -5.81 -4.15
CA TRP A 112 -0.47 -5.51 -3.13
C TRP A 112 0.23 -5.41 -1.77
N ASN A 113 0.27 -4.21 -1.20
CA ASN A 113 0.74 -4.01 0.16
C ASN A 113 -0.46 -3.96 1.11
N ASN A 114 -0.67 -5.04 1.85
CA ASN A 114 -1.74 -5.14 2.84
C ASN A 114 -1.22 -4.68 4.21
N SER A 115 -1.34 -3.38 4.48
CA SER A 115 -0.83 -2.77 5.70
C SER A 115 -1.38 -3.39 6.99
N PRO A 116 -2.70 -3.67 7.12
CA PRO A 116 -3.24 -4.31 8.33
C PRO A 116 -2.71 -5.72 8.60
N GLU A 117 -2.27 -6.42 7.57
CA GLU A 117 -1.72 -7.78 7.66
C GLU A 117 -0.19 -7.77 7.77
N PHE A 118 0.46 -6.62 7.51
CA PHE A 118 1.90 -6.49 7.38
C PHE A 118 2.48 -7.41 6.31
N MET A 119 1.75 -7.58 5.20
CA MET A 119 2.12 -8.46 4.10
C MET A 119 2.17 -7.71 2.78
N LEU A 120 3.10 -8.11 1.95
CA LEU A 120 3.23 -7.68 0.57
C LEU A 120 3.06 -8.90 -0.33
N TYR A 121 2.23 -8.75 -1.35
CA TYR A 121 1.98 -9.78 -2.34
C TYR A 121 2.35 -9.26 -3.73
N VAL A 122 2.99 -10.10 -4.53
CA VAL A 122 3.11 -9.87 -5.98
C VAL A 122 2.16 -10.83 -6.67
N VAL A 123 1.22 -10.27 -7.39
CA VAL A 123 0.20 -11.02 -8.13
C VAL A 123 0.48 -10.89 -9.60
N LYS A 124 0.42 -12.00 -10.32
CA LYS A 124 0.54 -12.08 -11.77
C LYS A 124 -0.57 -12.97 -12.31
N ASP A 125 -1.31 -12.45 -13.30
CA ASP A 125 -2.41 -13.16 -13.95
C ASP A 125 -3.39 -13.79 -12.93
N GLY A 126 -3.75 -13.00 -11.90
CA GLY A 126 -4.65 -13.38 -10.80
C GLY A 126 -4.04 -14.34 -9.75
N LYS A 127 -2.78 -14.77 -9.91
CA LYS A 127 -2.12 -15.70 -8.98
C LYS A 127 -1.04 -15.00 -8.18
N THR A 128 -1.04 -15.19 -6.86
CA THR A 128 0.06 -14.74 -6.01
C THR A 128 1.32 -15.56 -6.32
N ILE A 129 2.32 -14.90 -6.89
CA ILE A 129 3.62 -15.50 -7.23
C ILE A 129 4.69 -15.25 -6.18
N TYR A 130 4.46 -14.27 -5.30
CA TYR A 130 5.34 -13.95 -4.19
C TYR A 130 4.56 -13.32 -3.04
N ALA A 131 4.91 -13.69 -1.81
CA ALA A 131 4.41 -13.07 -0.61
C ALA A 131 5.51 -12.99 0.44
N ASP A 132 5.61 -11.85 1.12
CA ASP A 132 6.55 -11.67 2.24
C ASP A 132 6.01 -10.59 3.19
N LYS A 133 6.60 -10.52 4.39
CA LYS A 133 6.28 -9.49 5.36
C LYS A 133 6.79 -8.13 4.92
N THR A 134 6.02 -7.10 5.24
CA THR A 134 6.40 -5.70 5.02
C THR A 134 6.37 -4.93 6.33
N LEU A 135 7.23 -3.92 6.43
CA LEU A 135 7.14 -2.90 7.47
C LEU A 135 6.30 -1.75 6.95
N VAL A 136 5.40 -1.24 7.77
CA VAL A 136 4.56 -0.08 7.48
C VAL A 136 4.75 0.98 8.54
N GLY A 137 4.30 2.21 8.28
CA GLY A 137 4.40 3.32 9.23
C GLY A 137 3.60 3.10 10.50
N THR A 138 4.05 3.70 11.60
CA THR A 138 3.31 3.77 12.88
C THR A 138 2.05 4.63 12.74
N SER A 139 1.20 4.67 13.75
CA SER A 139 0.01 5.53 13.75
C SER A 139 0.33 7.01 13.53
N LYS A 140 1.48 7.49 14.04
CA LYS A 140 1.96 8.87 13.82
C LYS A 140 2.36 9.11 12.36
N TYR A 141 2.95 8.10 11.72
CA TYR A 141 3.45 8.14 10.33
C TYR A 141 2.76 7.08 9.50
N ALA A 142 1.44 7.01 9.60
CA ALA A 142 0.66 5.97 8.93
C ALA A 142 0.90 5.97 7.42
N THR A 143 1.18 4.78 6.88
CA THR A 143 1.32 4.61 5.45
C THR A 143 -0.02 4.87 4.77
N PRO A 144 -0.11 5.82 3.82
CA PRO A 144 -1.35 6.13 3.13
C PRO A 144 -1.82 4.97 2.25
N VAL A 145 -3.11 4.97 2.00
CA VAL A 145 -3.78 3.99 1.13
C VAL A 145 -4.03 4.65 -0.21
N PHE A 146 -3.32 4.19 -1.23
CA PHE A 146 -3.39 4.72 -2.60
C PHE A 146 -2.99 3.66 -3.61
N ASP A 147 -3.14 3.98 -4.88
CA ASP A 147 -2.58 3.20 -5.97
C ASP A 147 -1.72 4.07 -6.89
N ALA A 148 -0.66 3.48 -7.42
CA ALA A 148 0.26 4.15 -8.33
C ALA A 148 0.93 3.14 -9.28
N ASP A 149 1.37 3.63 -10.43
CA ASP A 149 2.13 2.83 -11.37
C ASP A 149 3.62 2.88 -11.04
N MET A 150 4.24 1.72 -10.91
CA MET A 150 5.69 1.62 -10.68
C MET A 150 6.43 1.98 -11.96
N THR A 151 7.29 3.00 -11.89
CA THR A 151 8.00 3.53 -13.05
C THR A 151 9.45 3.08 -13.14
N SER A 152 10.09 2.78 -12.00
CA SER A 152 11.49 2.35 -12.01
C SER A 152 11.87 1.48 -10.81
N ILE A 153 12.92 0.68 -11.02
CA ILE A 153 13.59 -0.11 -10.01
C ILE A 153 15.04 0.36 -9.95
N ILE A 154 15.46 0.85 -8.79
CA ILE A 154 16.79 1.43 -8.59
C ILE A 154 17.60 0.49 -7.71
N PHE A 155 18.71 0.01 -8.24
CA PHE A 155 19.65 -0.85 -7.50
C PHE A 155 20.71 0.00 -6.82
N ASN A 156 21.10 -0.37 -5.59
CA ASN A 156 22.04 0.35 -4.76
C ASN A 156 21.71 1.85 -4.69
N PRO A 157 20.50 2.22 -4.24
CA PRO A 157 20.06 3.61 -4.24
C PRO A 157 20.84 4.44 -3.22
N ASP A 158 21.10 5.69 -3.54
CA ASP A 158 21.39 6.70 -2.54
C ASP A 158 20.07 7.04 -1.81
N TRP A 159 20.15 7.33 -0.52
CA TRP A 159 19.00 7.80 0.24
C TRP A 159 19.11 9.30 0.47
N ILE A 160 18.10 10.03 0.03
CA ILE A 160 17.92 11.44 0.35
C ILE A 160 16.95 11.51 1.52
N ALA A 161 17.38 12.13 2.62
CA ALA A 161 16.55 12.26 3.81
C ALA A 161 15.33 13.14 3.51
N PRO A 162 14.08 12.64 3.75
CA PRO A 162 12.87 13.41 3.53
C PRO A 162 12.75 14.57 4.54
N GLU A 163 11.95 15.58 4.18
CA GLU A 163 11.77 16.79 5.00
C GLU A 163 11.37 16.50 6.46
N THR A 164 10.52 15.49 6.67
CA THR A 164 10.12 15.07 8.02
C THR A 164 11.31 14.65 8.86
N VAL A 165 12.27 13.91 8.29
CA VAL A 165 13.50 13.52 8.96
C VAL A 165 14.39 14.74 9.23
N LEU A 166 14.47 15.68 8.27
CA LEU A 166 15.25 16.91 8.46
C LEU A 166 14.74 17.71 9.65
N VAL A 167 13.44 17.93 9.71
CA VAL A 167 12.81 18.78 10.74
C VAL A 167 12.75 18.09 12.10
N GLU A 168 12.32 16.84 12.14
CA GLU A 168 12.06 16.14 13.40
C GLU A 168 13.32 15.53 14.03
N ASN A 169 14.30 15.12 13.21
CA ASN A 169 15.44 14.36 13.71
C ASN A 169 16.77 15.08 13.58
N LEU A 170 16.95 15.96 12.59
CA LEU A 170 18.25 16.57 12.31
C LEU A 170 18.34 18.02 12.75
N LEU A 171 17.28 18.82 12.63
CA LEU A 171 17.33 20.25 12.88
C LEU A 171 17.80 20.60 14.29
N LEU A 172 17.16 20.02 15.31
CA LEU A 172 17.49 20.34 16.70
C LEU A 172 18.93 19.94 17.07
N PRO A 173 19.39 18.70 16.80
CA PRO A 173 20.80 18.36 17.04
C PRO A 173 21.80 19.27 16.32
N LEU A 174 21.54 19.65 15.07
CA LEU A 174 22.43 20.53 14.32
C LEU A 174 22.48 21.94 14.88
N ARG A 175 21.34 22.49 15.34
CA ARG A 175 21.27 23.78 16.04
C ARG A 175 22.09 23.76 17.34
N ASP A 176 22.07 22.66 18.04
CA ASP A 176 22.83 22.44 19.28
C ASP A 176 24.30 22.10 19.04
N GLY A 177 24.79 22.17 17.79
CA GLY A 177 26.16 21.85 17.41
C GLY A 177 26.52 20.36 17.46
N ASN A 178 25.54 19.48 17.58
CA ASN A 178 25.75 18.03 17.59
C ASN A 178 25.79 17.45 16.17
N TYR A 179 26.96 17.53 15.55
CA TYR A 179 27.19 16.96 14.21
C TYR A 179 27.47 15.46 14.21
N SER A 180 27.51 14.81 15.38
CA SER A 180 27.72 13.36 15.47
C SER A 180 26.59 12.58 14.79
N ILE A 181 25.38 13.14 14.77
CA ILE A 181 24.21 12.55 14.09
C ILE A 181 24.46 12.32 12.60
N LEU A 182 25.16 13.23 11.93
CA LEU A 182 25.52 13.10 10.51
C LEU A 182 26.50 11.93 10.30
N LYS A 183 27.46 11.74 11.23
CA LYS A 183 28.41 10.62 11.17
C LYS A 183 27.71 9.28 11.41
N VAL A 184 26.83 9.21 12.43
CA VAL A 184 26.08 8.00 12.79
C VAL A 184 25.23 7.53 11.60
N HIS A 185 24.57 8.45 10.93
CA HIS A 185 23.73 8.13 9.77
C HIS A 185 24.47 8.21 8.43
N LYS A 186 25.79 8.47 8.43
CA LYS A 186 26.63 8.60 7.22
C LYS A 186 26.05 9.58 6.20
N LEU A 187 25.55 10.73 6.70
CA LEU A 187 24.95 11.77 5.88
C LEU A 187 25.98 12.78 5.42
N SER A 188 26.01 13.06 4.12
CA SER A 188 26.66 14.22 3.52
C SER A 188 25.64 15.33 3.30
N VAL A 189 26.08 16.58 3.40
CA VAL A 189 25.22 17.77 3.22
C VAL A 189 25.64 18.52 1.97
N SER A 190 24.65 18.95 1.20
CA SER A 190 24.86 19.80 0.02
C SER A 190 23.83 20.92 -0.03
N TYR A 191 24.22 22.04 -0.64
CA TYR A 191 23.37 23.19 -0.94
C TYR A 191 23.47 23.49 -2.44
N ASN A 192 22.33 23.55 -3.14
CA ASN A 192 22.29 23.73 -4.60
C ASN A 192 23.22 22.74 -5.34
N GLY A 193 23.25 21.48 -4.90
CA GLY A 193 24.07 20.42 -5.49
C GLY A 193 25.57 20.48 -5.15
N LYS A 194 26.04 21.51 -4.44
CA LYS A 194 27.45 21.63 -4.01
C LYS A 194 27.62 21.14 -2.59
N PRO A 195 28.63 20.29 -2.28
CA PRO A 195 28.95 19.88 -0.92
C PRO A 195 29.26 21.11 -0.04
N VAL A 196 28.75 21.08 1.19
CA VAL A 196 29.01 22.13 2.19
C VAL A 196 29.46 21.50 3.51
N ASP A 197 30.32 22.21 4.25
CA ASP A 197 30.64 21.81 5.63
C ASP A 197 29.48 22.18 6.55
N PRO A 198 28.80 21.20 7.19
CA PRO A 198 27.69 21.48 8.09
C PRO A 198 28.06 22.38 9.27
N ARG A 199 29.35 22.45 9.65
CA ARG A 199 29.82 23.26 10.77
C ARG A 199 29.94 24.73 10.43
N SER A 200 30.00 25.09 9.15
CA SER A 200 30.06 26.47 8.69
C SER A 200 28.65 27.11 8.58
N ILE A 201 27.61 26.37 8.89
CA ILE A 201 26.21 26.79 8.71
C ILE A 201 25.59 27.10 10.07
N ASP A 202 24.98 28.28 10.17
CA ASP A 202 24.15 28.64 11.33
C ASP A 202 22.73 28.02 11.18
N TRP A 203 22.58 26.80 11.68
CA TRP A 203 21.31 26.05 11.63
C TRP A 203 20.16 26.70 12.40
N GLY A 204 20.46 27.72 13.21
CA GLY A 204 19.44 28.51 13.88
C GLY A 204 18.77 29.55 12.98
N ARG A 205 19.44 29.95 11.90
CA ARG A 205 19.01 31.05 11.01
C ARG A 205 18.61 30.58 9.62
N VAL A 206 19.03 29.39 9.21
CA VAL A 206 18.74 28.87 7.86
C VAL A 206 17.56 27.92 7.85
N ASN A 207 16.89 27.84 6.70
CA ASN A 207 15.88 26.80 6.49
C ASN A 207 16.58 25.48 6.12
N ILE A 208 16.53 24.49 7.01
CA ILE A 208 17.15 23.17 6.77
C ILE A 208 16.64 22.48 5.50
N LYS A 209 15.40 22.76 5.06
CA LYS A 209 14.82 22.20 3.85
C LYS A 209 15.48 22.69 2.55
N ALA A 210 16.27 23.78 2.61
CA ALA A 210 17.07 24.25 1.47
C ALA A 210 18.30 23.38 1.22
N PHE A 211 18.65 22.48 2.14
CA PHE A 211 19.80 21.59 2.06
C PHE A 211 19.38 20.17 1.73
N THR A 212 20.24 19.46 1.02
CA THR A 212 20.05 18.05 0.72
C THR A 212 20.99 17.23 1.60
N PHE A 213 20.39 16.28 2.34
CA PHE A 213 21.11 15.33 3.19
C PHE A 213 21.06 13.97 2.52
N THR A 214 22.24 13.46 2.13
CA THR A 214 22.34 12.23 1.34
C THR A 214 23.16 11.18 2.06
N GLN A 215 22.59 9.99 2.20
CA GLN A 215 23.34 8.78 2.56
C GLN A 215 23.65 8.02 1.28
N LYS A 216 24.94 7.80 1.03
CA LYS A 216 25.39 7.03 -0.13
C LYS A 216 24.96 5.57 -0.07
N SER A 217 24.83 4.95 -1.23
CA SER A 217 24.61 3.51 -1.33
C SER A 217 25.71 2.72 -0.60
N GLY A 218 25.32 1.59 -0.04
CA GLY A 218 26.25 0.75 0.71
C GLY A 218 25.53 -0.16 1.71
N PRO A 219 26.31 -0.95 2.50
CA PRO A 219 25.75 -1.94 3.42
C PRO A 219 24.91 -1.34 4.56
N ASP A 220 25.14 -0.06 4.88
CA ASP A 220 24.44 0.66 5.95
C ASP A 220 23.34 1.60 5.43
N ASN A 221 23.11 1.63 4.11
CA ASN A 221 22.08 2.48 3.53
C ASN A 221 20.69 2.02 3.98
N VAL A 222 19.87 2.95 4.47
CA VAL A 222 18.55 2.67 5.04
C VAL A 222 17.58 2.05 4.05
N LEU A 223 17.80 2.26 2.74
CA LEU A 223 16.98 1.70 1.66
C LEU A 223 17.42 0.28 1.25
N GLY A 224 18.51 -0.23 1.84
CA GLY A 224 19.07 -1.52 1.43
C GLY A 224 19.57 -1.51 -0.01
N LYS A 225 19.36 -2.62 -0.73
CA LYS A 225 19.92 -2.84 -2.07
C LYS A 225 19.01 -2.40 -3.22
N VAL A 226 17.72 -2.22 -2.97
CA VAL A 226 16.72 -1.97 -4.02
C VAL A 226 15.67 -0.99 -3.54
N LYS A 227 15.33 -0.04 -4.40
CA LYS A 227 14.21 0.88 -4.25
C LYS A 227 13.28 0.74 -5.46
N PHE A 228 11.99 0.60 -5.21
CA PHE A 228 10.93 0.62 -6.21
C PHE A 228 10.27 1.99 -6.16
N TRP A 229 10.38 2.72 -7.26
CA TRP A 229 9.86 4.07 -7.37
C TRP A 229 8.53 4.10 -8.14
N PHE A 230 7.58 4.80 -7.59
CA PHE A 230 6.27 5.12 -8.17
C PHE A 230 5.89 6.54 -7.78
N PRO A 231 5.56 7.41 -8.75
CA PRO A 231 5.15 8.78 -8.47
C PRO A 231 3.89 8.81 -7.60
N ASN A 232 3.91 9.59 -6.52
CA ASN A 232 2.78 9.77 -5.63
C ASN A 232 2.95 11.04 -4.79
N PRO A 233 1.87 11.68 -4.31
CA PRO A 233 1.93 12.91 -3.52
C PRO A 233 2.48 12.71 -2.10
N HIS A 234 2.55 11.48 -1.61
CA HIS A 234 2.92 11.14 -0.22
C HIS A 234 4.41 10.89 -0.05
N THR A 235 5.22 10.98 -1.11
CA THR A 235 6.66 10.66 -1.09
C THR A 235 6.96 9.24 -0.57
N VAL A 236 6.04 8.30 -0.79
CA VAL A 236 6.17 6.89 -0.41
C VAL A 236 6.82 6.11 -1.53
N TYR A 237 7.66 5.15 -1.16
CA TYR A 237 8.25 4.17 -2.07
C TYR A 237 8.46 2.85 -1.34
N MET A 238 8.59 1.76 -2.08
CA MET A 238 9.01 0.49 -1.50
C MET A 238 10.52 0.34 -1.61
N HIS A 239 11.13 -0.30 -0.60
CA HIS A 239 12.57 -0.53 -0.59
C HIS A 239 12.93 -1.77 0.23
N ASP A 240 14.14 -2.29 0.00
CA ASP A 240 14.76 -3.27 0.87
C ASP A 240 15.09 -2.64 2.23
N THR A 241 15.52 -3.41 3.19
CA THR A 241 15.86 -2.93 4.52
C THR A 241 17.19 -3.48 5.00
N LEU A 242 17.78 -2.75 5.95
CA LEU A 242 19.02 -3.14 6.60
C LEU A 242 18.92 -4.49 7.30
N ALA A 243 20.02 -5.24 7.29
CA ALA A 243 20.07 -6.58 7.87
C ALA A 243 19.64 -6.62 9.34
N TYR A 244 20.02 -5.62 10.15
CA TYR A 244 19.65 -5.56 11.57
C TYR A 244 18.15 -5.26 11.80
N ARG A 245 17.49 -4.55 10.88
CA ARG A 245 16.03 -4.30 10.95
C ARG A 245 15.21 -5.52 10.58
N LYS A 246 15.82 -6.54 9.98
CA LYS A 246 15.13 -7.80 9.63
C LYS A 246 14.53 -8.51 10.83
N LYS A 247 15.03 -8.26 12.06
CA LYS A 247 14.43 -8.78 13.30
C LYS A 247 12.99 -8.31 13.52
N TYR A 248 12.63 -7.10 13.08
CA TYR A 248 11.27 -6.57 13.24
C TYR A 248 10.21 -7.34 12.45
N PHE A 249 10.59 -8.03 11.39
CA PHE A 249 9.67 -8.92 10.66
C PHE A 249 9.26 -10.17 11.45
N GLY A 250 9.92 -10.47 12.57
CA GLY A 250 9.54 -11.55 13.49
C GLY A 250 8.41 -11.19 14.45
N SER A 251 8.15 -9.90 14.66
CA SER A 251 7.10 -9.44 15.58
C SER A 251 5.71 -9.49 14.94
N ARG A 252 4.65 -9.50 15.79
CA ARG A 252 3.26 -9.43 15.33
C ARG A 252 2.91 -8.07 14.72
N CYS A 253 3.66 -7.03 15.10
CA CYS A 253 3.49 -5.66 14.58
C CYS A 253 4.80 -5.23 13.91
N ALA A 254 4.83 -5.22 12.59
CA ALA A 254 5.97 -4.78 11.80
C ALA A 254 5.83 -3.28 11.50
N LEU A 255 5.98 -2.44 12.53
CA LEU A 255 5.87 -0.99 12.44
C LEU A 255 7.26 -0.33 12.30
N SER A 256 7.33 0.75 11.54
CA SER A 256 8.52 1.58 11.34
C SER A 256 8.16 3.05 11.56
N ASP A 257 9.08 3.82 12.16
CA ASP A 257 8.91 5.26 12.38
C ASP A 257 9.05 6.09 11.08
N MET A 258 9.13 5.43 9.94
CA MET A 258 9.25 6.09 8.62
C MET A 258 8.09 5.70 7.72
N ILE A 259 7.62 6.66 6.92
CA ILE A 259 6.58 6.49 5.90
C ILE A 259 7.19 5.75 4.70
N ALA A 260 7.43 4.46 4.84
CA ALA A 260 7.96 3.64 3.75
C ALA A 260 7.54 2.18 3.93
N CYS A 261 7.32 1.50 2.83
CA CYS A 261 7.10 0.06 2.84
C CYS A 261 8.45 -0.63 2.68
N ALA A 262 9.08 -1.00 3.80
CA ALA A 262 10.32 -1.78 3.75
C ALA A 262 10.00 -3.27 3.65
N TRP A 263 10.70 -3.94 2.78
CA TRP A 263 10.50 -5.34 2.43
C TRP A 263 11.68 -6.21 2.90
N ARG A 264 11.37 -7.45 3.30
CA ARG A 264 12.36 -8.43 3.71
C ARG A 264 12.85 -9.23 2.51
N SER A 265 13.83 -8.73 1.77
CA SER A 265 14.41 -9.52 0.69
C SER A 265 15.20 -10.72 1.23
N ARG A 266 14.67 -11.93 1.04
CA ARG A 266 15.45 -13.17 1.20
C ARG A 266 16.01 -13.70 -0.12
N LYS A 267 15.40 -13.31 -1.25
CA LYS A 267 15.86 -13.66 -2.62
C LYS A 267 15.66 -12.42 -3.48
N ILE A 268 16.66 -12.12 -4.25
CA ILE A 268 16.91 -10.84 -4.97
C ILE A 268 15.84 -10.50 -5.98
N LEU A 269 14.67 -10.49 -5.93
CA LEU A 269 13.56 -10.16 -6.83
C LEU A 269 12.76 -11.38 -7.30
N PRO A 270 11.43 -11.29 -7.25
CA PRO A 270 10.59 -12.19 -8.02
C PRO A 270 10.96 -12.13 -9.49
N PRO A 271 10.83 -13.25 -10.23
CA PRO A 271 11.22 -13.32 -11.65
C PRO A 271 10.61 -12.25 -12.55
N CYS A 272 9.44 -11.67 -12.16
CA CYS A 272 8.79 -10.60 -12.89
C CYS A 272 9.51 -9.24 -12.81
N PHE A 273 10.41 -9.05 -11.83
CA PHE A 273 11.25 -7.85 -11.68
C PHE A 273 12.69 -8.06 -12.15
N SER A 274 13.01 -9.23 -12.71
CA SER A 274 14.35 -9.48 -13.23
C SER A 274 14.66 -8.52 -14.40
N PRO A 275 15.90 -8.00 -14.51
CA PRO A 275 16.34 -7.22 -15.68
C PRO A 275 16.17 -7.92 -17.02
N LYS A 276 16.00 -9.25 -17.00
CA LYS A 276 15.70 -10.07 -18.19
C LYS A 276 14.20 -10.10 -18.55
N ALA A 277 13.31 -9.55 -17.70
CA ALA A 277 11.90 -9.40 -18.06
C ALA A 277 11.79 -8.29 -19.10
N LYS A 278 11.17 -8.60 -20.24
CA LYS A 278 11.03 -7.65 -21.36
C LYS A 278 10.47 -6.32 -20.89
N ALA A 279 11.17 -5.24 -21.19
CA ALA A 279 10.70 -3.88 -21.02
C ALA A 279 9.33 -3.73 -21.69
N GLY A 280 8.32 -3.26 -20.96
CA GLY A 280 7.00 -2.96 -21.52
C GLY A 280 5.78 -3.35 -20.69
N ARG A 281 5.92 -4.01 -19.52
CA ARG A 281 4.78 -4.25 -18.63
C ARG A 281 4.75 -3.21 -17.51
N GLN A 282 3.69 -2.42 -17.48
CA GLN A 282 3.41 -1.56 -16.34
C GLN A 282 3.11 -2.44 -15.11
N ILE A 283 3.81 -2.15 -14.02
CA ILE A 283 3.61 -2.83 -12.75
C ILE A 283 2.94 -1.84 -11.83
N ARG A 284 1.72 -2.14 -11.40
CA ARG A 284 0.96 -1.30 -10.48
C ARG A 284 1.25 -1.67 -9.03
N LEU A 285 1.49 -0.65 -8.22
CA LEU A 285 1.50 -0.78 -6.78
C LEU A 285 0.09 -0.56 -6.25
N ARG A 286 -0.34 -1.41 -5.34
CA ARG A 286 -1.61 -1.27 -4.61
C ARG A 286 -1.32 -1.28 -3.12
N SER A 287 -1.80 -0.26 -2.43
CA SER A 287 -1.82 -0.22 -0.97
C SER A 287 -3.27 -0.32 -0.51
N SER A 288 -3.57 -1.23 0.41
CA SER A 288 -4.91 -1.36 0.96
C SER A 288 -4.89 -1.31 2.48
N GLY A 289 -5.81 -0.54 3.04
CA GLY A 289 -6.19 -0.62 4.44
C GLY A 289 -7.25 -1.70 4.71
N THR A 290 -7.49 -2.62 3.77
CA THR A 290 -8.53 -3.65 3.90
C THR A 290 -8.02 -4.79 4.78
N THR A 291 -8.66 -4.99 5.92
CA THR A 291 -8.46 -6.22 6.69
C THR A 291 -9.19 -7.35 5.97
N ALA A 292 -8.45 -8.33 5.50
CA ALA A 292 -9.06 -9.56 5.03
C ALA A 292 -9.68 -10.28 6.24
N SER A 293 -11.02 -10.28 6.28
CA SER A 293 -11.76 -11.12 7.21
C SER A 293 -12.05 -12.45 6.51
N THR A 294 -11.07 -13.34 6.53
CA THR A 294 -11.32 -14.74 6.21
C THR A 294 -10.68 -15.59 7.28
N ALA A 295 -11.51 -16.34 7.97
CA ALA A 295 -11.02 -17.49 8.74
C ALA A 295 -10.25 -18.39 7.76
N PRO A 296 -9.04 -18.86 8.12
CA PRO A 296 -8.32 -19.78 7.26
C PRO A 296 -9.10 -21.09 7.17
N SER A 297 -9.58 -21.42 5.98
CA SER A 297 -9.94 -22.80 5.71
C SER A 297 -8.65 -23.59 5.77
N ARG A 298 -8.48 -24.40 6.82
CA ARG A 298 -7.41 -25.39 6.92
C ARG A 298 -7.64 -26.47 5.84
N SER A 299 -7.13 -26.24 4.66
CA SER A 299 -6.84 -27.32 3.72
C SER A 299 -5.35 -27.31 3.44
N ALA A 300 -4.75 -28.48 3.53
CA ALA A 300 -3.33 -28.70 3.45
C ALA A 300 -2.70 -28.02 2.21
N GLY A 301 -1.66 -27.23 2.45
CA GLY A 301 -0.58 -27.02 1.51
C GLY A 301 -0.68 -25.90 0.48
N ARG A 302 -1.14 -24.71 0.83
CA ARG A 302 -0.69 -23.42 0.24
C ARG A 302 -1.61 -22.32 0.74
N SER A 303 -1.09 -21.39 1.51
CA SER A 303 -1.80 -20.23 1.99
C SER A 303 -2.40 -19.43 0.84
N ARG A 304 -3.72 -19.47 0.71
CA ARG A 304 -4.46 -18.50 -0.11
C ARG A 304 -4.80 -17.33 0.76
N PHE A 305 -4.31 -16.20 0.40
CA PHE A 305 -4.54 -14.95 1.10
C PHE A 305 -5.53 -14.08 0.33
N THR A 306 -6.41 -13.49 1.05
CA THR A 306 -7.32 -12.46 0.59
C THR A 306 -7.09 -11.17 1.36
#